data_3e04cd107907d902209609238941e268
#
_entry.id   3e04cd107907d902209609238941e268
#
_cell.length_a   1.000
_cell.length_b   1.000
_cell.length_c   1.000
_cell.angle_alpha   90.00
_cell.angle_beta   90.00
_cell.angle_gamma   90.00
#
_symmetry.space_group_name_H-M   'P 1'
#
loop_
_entity.id
_entity.type
_entity.pdbx_description
1 polymer ?
#
loop_
_entity_poly.entity_id
_entity_poly.type
_entity_poly.pdbx_seq_one_letter_code
_entity_poly.pdbx_strand_id
1 'polypeptide(L)'
;VKNVKRTRHKKYLLMLSLVMILGLSLGLTGCGQWESMGAETHPSPDPVSSPVEGSPLDCEKFMAAKDVARVLAPLPREYEEQAEIVVVPHHALAADMTAEALLQAGAADKDLFIIIGPNHANQGANIIVSNQGYEGGGHPLKNRLAWDDATLEALTQESTLLDNHSFQNEHSIGMPASLIAQINPHGEILPIICRRELTLEEGAQLFSTLAPLLDEDTLIVASVDFSHHLSGPDAQGRNEQMAELIQAGKSAQVSRLDSTYLDAPGMMAALMEYAQTQQLTPTILRKATAADYLGTGYDREVTSYLTIQYR
;
A
#
# COMPACT_ATOMS: atom_id res chain seq x y z
N VAL A 1 19.92 -2.51 -35.54
CA VAL A 1 18.96 -3.56 -35.21
C VAL A 1 17.73 -2.89 -34.65
N LYS A 2 16.56 -3.06 -35.30
CA LYS A 2 15.34 -2.26 -35.09
C LYS A 2 14.57 -2.70 -33.87
N ASN A 3 14.21 -1.75 -33.01
CA ASN A 3 13.26 -1.85 -31.91
C ASN A 3 11.88 -2.37 -32.40
N VAL A 4 11.42 -3.45 -31.84
CA VAL A 4 10.02 -3.89 -31.91
C VAL A 4 9.34 -3.49 -30.59
N LYS A 5 8.73 -2.30 -30.55
CA LYS A 5 7.76 -1.92 -29.52
C LYS A 5 6.51 -2.78 -29.68
N ARG A 6 6.28 -3.67 -28.74
CA ARG A 6 5.09 -4.53 -28.67
C ARG A 6 3.99 -3.77 -27.93
N THR A 7 3.11 -3.14 -28.72
CA THR A 7 1.88 -2.48 -28.22
C THR A 7 0.92 -3.51 -27.63
N ARG A 8 0.75 -3.53 -26.33
CA ARG A 8 -0.28 -4.29 -25.59
C ARG A 8 -1.64 -3.55 -25.45
N HIS A 9 -1.86 -2.47 -26.16
CA HIS A 9 -3.01 -1.58 -26.01
C HIS A 9 -4.33 -1.99 -26.69
N LYS A 10 -4.64 -3.25 -26.90
CA LYS A 10 -5.88 -3.63 -27.63
C LYS A 10 -6.69 -4.81 -27.08
N LYS A 11 -6.76 -5.03 -25.78
CA LYS A 11 -7.62 -6.12 -25.23
C LYS A 11 -8.63 -5.76 -24.14
N TYR A 12 -8.74 -4.51 -23.73
CA TYR A 12 -9.63 -4.14 -22.60
C TYR A 12 -10.95 -3.45 -22.97
N LEU A 13 -11.38 -3.51 -24.24
CA LEU A 13 -12.62 -2.79 -24.65
C LEU A 13 -13.76 -3.74 -25.06
N LEU A 14 -13.94 -4.87 -24.43
CA LEU A 14 -15.09 -5.75 -24.76
C LEU A 14 -15.48 -6.71 -23.61
N MET A 15 -15.85 -6.20 -22.45
CA MET A 15 -16.62 -6.99 -21.46
C MET A 15 -17.35 -6.11 -20.41
N LEU A 16 -17.96 -5.04 -20.84
CA LEU A 16 -18.88 -4.25 -19.98
C LEU A 16 -20.16 -3.97 -20.76
N SER A 17 -21.00 -5.00 -20.92
CA SER A 17 -22.42 -4.82 -21.25
C SER A 17 -23.11 -6.17 -21.10
N LEU A 18 -23.73 -6.41 -19.99
CA LEU A 18 -25.00 -7.13 -19.84
C LEU A 18 -25.26 -7.55 -18.39
N VAL A 19 -25.73 -6.64 -17.54
CA VAL A 19 -26.74 -6.96 -16.52
C VAL A 19 -27.50 -5.69 -16.22
N MET A 20 -28.56 -5.46 -16.95
CA MET A 20 -29.69 -4.62 -16.57
C MET A 20 -30.94 -5.42 -16.83
N ILE A 21 -31.94 -5.21 -15.94
CA ILE A 21 -33.38 -5.58 -16.04
C ILE A 21 -33.74 -6.86 -15.25
N LEU A 22 -34.31 -6.72 -14.09
CA LEU A 22 -35.75 -6.90 -13.75
C LEU A 22 -35.95 -6.90 -12.23
N GLY A 23 -36.79 -6.03 -11.75
CA GLY A 23 -37.36 -6.04 -10.40
C GLY A 23 -38.51 -5.07 -10.26
N LEU A 24 -39.69 -5.48 -10.74
CA LEU A 24 -40.96 -4.74 -10.64
C LEU A 24 -41.51 -4.79 -9.19
N SER A 25 -41.82 -3.65 -8.67
CA SER A 25 -42.95 -3.23 -7.81
C SER A 25 -43.77 -4.29 -7.07
N LEU A 26 -43.94 -4.10 -5.77
CA LEU A 26 -45.24 -4.28 -5.07
C LEU A 26 -45.30 -3.28 -3.90
N GLY A 27 -46.24 -2.38 -4.00
CA GLY A 27 -46.57 -1.44 -2.94
C GLY A 27 -47.43 -2.09 -1.88
N LEU A 28 -47.32 -1.61 -0.66
CA LEU A 28 -48.35 -1.69 0.37
C LEU A 28 -48.30 -0.42 1.23
N THR A 29 -49.44 0.27 1.22
CA THR A 29 -49.82 1.43 2.01
C THR A 29 -49.88 1.09 3.50
N GLY A 30 -49.24 1.93 4.32
CA GLY A 30 -49.44 1.95 5.76
C GLY A 30 -49.30 3.37 6.28
N CYS A 31 -50.41 4.06 6.52
CA CYS A 31 -50.48 5.34 7.23
C CYS A 31 -50.02 5.17 8.69
N GLY A 32 -49.04 5.91 9.11
CA GLY A 32 -48.71 6.16 10.48
C GLY A 32 -48.11 7.55 10.62
N GLN A 33 -48.89 8.47 11.24
CA GLN A 33 -48.44 9.81 11.59
C GLN A 33 -47.26 9.72 12.55
N TRP A 34 -46.13 10.35 12.22
CA TRP A 34 -45.07 10.68 13.15
C TRP A 34 -44.87 12.20 13.13
N GLU A 35 -44.95 12.75 14.33
CA GLU A 35 -44.76 14.17 14.61
C GLU A 35 -43.34 14.63 14.26
N SER A 36 -43.29 15.82 13.66
CA SER A 36 -42.05 16.50 13.28
C SER A 36 -41.24 16.89 14.52
N MET A 37 -40.13 16.17 14.74
CA MET A 37 -39.02 16.70 15.53
C MET A 37 -38.01 17.34 14.56
N GLY A 38 -37.60 18.57 14.90
CA GLY A 38 -36.87 19.50 14.04
C GLY A 38 -35.61 18.88 13.41
N ALA A 39 -35.48 19.11 12.13
CA ALA A 39 -34.26 18.84 11.39
C ALA A 39 -33.16 19.78 11.86
N GLU A 40 -32.20 19.26 12.60
CA GLU A 40 -30.91 19.93 12.77
C GLU A 40 -30.23 19.94 11.39
N THR A 41 -30.07 21.13 10.83
CA THR A 41 -29.32 21.35 9.60
C THR A 41 -27.85 21.15 9.91
N HIS A 42 -27.31 19.99 9.52
CA HIS A 42 -25.86 19.83 9.45
C HIS A 42 -25.31 20.85 8.45
N PRO A 43 -24.30 21.65 8.79
CA PRO A 43 -23.66 22.52 7.82
C PRO A 43 -23.09 21.66 6.68
N SER A 44 -23.38 22.09 5.44
CA SER A 44 -22.73 21.53 4.26
C SER A 44 -21.21 21.61 4.46
N PRO A 45 -20.44 20.57 4.09
CA PRO A 45 -18.99 20.70 4.10
C PRO A 45 -18.60 21.87 3.21
N ASP A 46 -17.77 22.76 3.73
CA ASP A 46 -17.20 23.86 2.96
C ASP A 46 -16.52 23.31 1.70
N PRO A 47 -16.55 24.04 0.58
CA PRO A 47 -15.87 23.61 -0.62
C PRO A 47 -14.38 23.42 -0.29
N VAL A 48 -13.86 22.23 -0.56
CA VAL A 48 -12.46 21.86 -0.36
C VAL A 48 -11.63 22.93 -1.07
N SER A 49 -10.98 23.81 -0.28
CA SER A 49 -10.00 24.74 -0.80
C SER A 49 -8.89 23.95 -1.46
N SER A 50 -8.50 24.33 -2.66
CA SER A 50 -7.37 23.72 -3.38
C SER A 50 -6.22 23.47 -2.41
N PRO A 51 -5.65 22.26 -2.35
CA PRO A 51 -4.64 21.94 -1.37
C PRO A 51 -3.44 22.86 -1.57
N VAL A 52 -3.09 23.63 -0.55
CA VAL A 52 -1.81 24.32 -0.51
C VAL A 52 -0.75 23.24 -0.42
N GLU A 53 0.17 23.21 -1.37
CA GLU A 53 1.33 22.33 -1.38
C GLU A 53 2.08 22.52 -0.04
N GLY A 54 1.89 21.58 0.88
CA GLY A 54 2.59 21.60 2.17
C GLY A 54 4.06 21.24 1.95
N SER A 55 4.96 21.74 2.81
CA SER A 55 6.36 21.30 2.78
C SER A 55 6.42 19.77 2.85
N PRO A 56 7.38 19.11 2.14
CA PRO A 56 7.51 17.67 2.18
C PRO A 56 7.73 17.16 3.62
N LEU A 57 7.25 15.95 3.91
CA LEU A 57 7.49 15.30 5.19
C LEU A 57 8.93 14.83 5.27
N ASP A 58 9.59 15.14 6.38
CA ASP A 58 10.97 14.74 6.62
C ASP A 58 11.04 13.22 6.95
N CYS A 59 11.68 12.45 6.07
CA CYS A 59 11.94 11.04 6.25
C CYS A 59 12.97 10.73 7.34
N GLU A 60 13.83 11.68 7.73
CA GLU A 60 14.90 11.50 8.71
C GLU A 60 14.38 11.02 10.07
N LYS A 61 13.13 11.34 10.41
CA LYS A 61 12.49 10.86 11.64
C LYS A 61 12.11 9.38 11.61
N PHE A 62 12.02 8.77 10.42
CA PHE A 62 11.72 7.35 10.28
C PHE A 62 13.00 6.54 10.09
N MET A 63 13.91 7.06 9.24
CA MET A 63 15.22 6.48 9.04
C MET A 63 16.22 7.54 8.58
N ALA A 64 17.25 7.79 9.38
CA ALA A 64 18.24 8.80 9.07
C ALA A 64 19.03 8.45 7.79
N ALA A 65 19.37 9.46 6.97
CA ALA A 65 20.06 9.28 5.71
C ALA A 65 21.37 8.45 5.83
N LYS A 66 22.12 8.63 6.92
CA LYS A 66 23.33 7.84 7.19
C LYS A 66 23.04 6.34 7.37
N ASP A 67 21.87 6.01 7.94
CA ASP A 67 21.45 4.63 8.18
C ASP A 67 20.92 4.00 6.88
N VAL A 68 20.19 4.79 6.05
CA VAL A 68 19.84 4.39 4.69
C VAL A 68 21.07 4.09 3.87
N ALA A 69 22.05 5.00 3.86
CA ALA A 69 23.31 4.81 3.13
C ALA A 69 24.08 3.55 3.59
N ARG A 70 24.08 3.28 4.91
CA ARG A 70 24.71 2.09 5.47
C ARG A 70 24.03 0.79 5.01
N VAL A 71 22.69 0.79 4.92
CA VAL A 71 21.91 -0.37 4.46
C VAL A 71 22.09 -0.60 2.96
N LEU A 72 22.13 0.45 2.16
CA LEU A 72 22.30 0.36 0.71
C LEU A 72 23.72 0.02 0.26
N ALA A 73 24.74 0.38 1.05
CA ALA A 73 26.14 0.24 0.65
C ALA A 73 26.58 -1.18 0.24
N PRO A 74 26.14 -2.27 0.91
CA PRO A 74 26.55 -3.64 0.55
C PRO A 74 25.73 -4.23 -0.61
N LEU A 75 24.62 -3.59 -1.03
CA LEU A 75 23.69 -4.17 -1.98
C LEU A 75 24.11 -3.88 -3.44
N PRO A 76 23.89 -4.82 -4.37
CA PRO A 76 24.03 -4.55 -5.80
C PRO A 76 23.13 -3.39 -6.22
N ARG A 77 23.55 -2.65 -7.24
CA ARG A 77 22.78 -1.54 -7.79
C ARG A 77 21.87 -1.93 -8.94
N GLU A 78 22.16 -3.03 -9.59
CA GLU A 78 21.46 -3.51 -10.77
C GLU A 78 21.00 -4.95 -10.52
N TYR A 79 19.76 -5.23 -10.88
CA TYR A 79 19.15 -6.54 -10.87
C TYR A 79 18.49 -6.77 -12.24
N GLU A 80 18.58 -8.02 -12.75
CA GLU A 80 18.04 -8.35 -14.08
C GLU A 80 16.51 -8.42 -14.12
N GLU A 81 15.89 -8.67 -12.99
CA GLU A 81 14.44 -8.87 -12.88
C GLU A 81 13.75 -7.66 -12.29
N GLN A 82 12.55 -7.35 -12.79
CA GLN A 82 11.71 -6.27 -12.30
C GLN A 82 10.38 -6.85 -11.82
N ALA A 83 9.73 -6.16 -10.89
CA ALA A 83 8.41 -6.51 -10.39
C ALA A 83 7.40 -5.38 -10.61
N GLU A 84 6.12 -5.74 -10.64
CA GLU A 84 5.01 -4.78 -10.63
C GLU A 84 4.60 -4.43 -9.19
N ILE A 85 4.77 -5.39 -8.27
CA ILE A 85 4.44 -5.23 -6.85
C ILE A 85 5.57 -5.80 -6.00
N VAL A 86 5.90 -5.09 -4.92
CA VAL A 86 6.78 -5.58 -3.87
C VAL A 86 6.13 -5.42 -2.50
N VAL A 87 6.19 -6.47 -1.67
CA VAL A 87 5.79 -6.42 -0.25
C VAL A 87 7.05 -6.32 0.58
N VAL A 88 7.09 -5.35 1.48
CA VAL A 88 8.27 -5.04 2.29
C VAL A 88 7.88 -4.73 3.73
N PRO A 89 8.73 -5.05 4.72
CA PRO A 89 8.54 -4.58 6.09
C PRO A 89 8.80 -3.07 6.21
N HIS A 90 8.16 -2.45 7.21
CA HIS A 90 8.41 -1.05 7.57
C HIS A 90 9.09 -0.88 8.94
N HIS A 91 9.45 -1.95 9.60
CA HIS A 91 10.26 -1.90 10.80
C HIS A 91 11.72 -1.61 10.42
N ALA A 92 12.29 -0.53 10.95
CA ALA A 92 13.67 -0.10 10.62
C ALA A 92 14.74 -1.18 10.89
N LEU A 93 14.45 -2.14 11.77
CA LEU A 93 15.34 -3.27 12.05
C LEU A 93 15.55 -4.15 10.81
N ALA A 94 14.52 -4.31 9.97
CA ALA A 94 14.53 -5.10 8.74
C ALA A 94 14.75 -4.24 7.47
N ALA A 95 15.31 -3.04 7.62
CA ALA A 95 15.51 -2.11 6.51
C ALA A 95 16.38 -2.68 5.38
N ASP A 96 17.29 -3.59 5.69
CA ASP A 96 18.10 -4.31 4.69
C ASP A 96 17.23 -5.17 3.77
N MET A 97 16.20 -5.85 4.33
CA MET A 97 15.26 -6.63 3.54
C MET A 97 14.43 -5.73 2.62
N THR A 98 13.98 -4.58 3.14
CA THR A 98 13.22 -3.61 2.36
C THR A 98 14.06 -3.03 1.23
N ALA A 99 15.28 -2.60 1.52
CA ALA A 99 16.19 -2.04 0.54
C ALA A 99 16.53 -3.04 -0.58
N GLU A 100 16.86 -4.29 -0.22
CA GLU A 100 17.15 -5.36 -1.18
C GLU A 100 15.93 -5.64 -2.08
N ALA A 101 14.73 -5.78 -1.49
CA ALA A 101 13.52 -6.07 -2.23
C ALA A 101 13.12 -4.93 -3.19
N LEU A 102 13.27 -3.66 -2.79
CA LEU A 102 13.06 -2.50 -3.64
C LEU A 102 14.03 -2.50 -4.84
N LEU A 103 15.32 -2.72 -4.59
CA LEU A 103 16.31 -2.79 -5.66
C LEU A 103 16.04 -3.96 -6.63
N GLN A 104 15.71 -5.14 -6.12
CA GLN A 104 15.33 -6.31 -6.92
C GLN A 104 14.05 -6.08 -7.73
N ALA A 105 13.13 -5.23 -7.25
CA ALA A 105 11.93 -4.85 -7.97
C ALA A 105 12.17 -3.80 -9.08
N GLY A 106 13.41 -3.32 -9.22
CA GLY A 106 13.76 -2.31 -10.21
C GLY A 106 13.43 -0.88 -9.79
N ALA A 107 13.37 -0.60 -8.48
CA ALA A 107 12.99 0.72 -7.97
C ALA A 107 13.88 1.87 -8.47
N ALA A 108 15.13 1.60 -8.88
CA ALA A 108 16.04 2.63 -9.41
C ALA A 108 15.53 3.28 -10.73
N ASP A 109 14.70 2.55 -11.48
CA ASP A 109 14.25 2.95 -12.83
C ASP A 109 12.74 3.26 -12.91
N LYS A 110 12.03 3.26 -11.77
CA LYS A 110 10.57 3.52 -11.72
C LYS A 110 10.25 5.00 -11.61
N ASP A 111 9.24 5.46 -12.32
CA ASP A 111 8.77 6.84 -12.26
C ASP A 111 7.81 7.10 -11.11
N LEU A 112 7.00 6.11 -10.72
CA LEU A 112 5.99 6.23 -9.67
C LEU A 112 6.04 5.08 -8.67
N PHE A 113 6.01 5.43 -7.39
CA PHE A 113 5.88 4.50 -6.27
C PHE A 113 4.52 4.70 -5.58
N ILE A 114 3.63 3.72 -5.71
CA ILE A 114 2.37 3.70 -4.95
C ILE A 114 2.65 2.93 -3.67
N ILE A 115 2.84 3.67 -2.56
CA ILE A 115 3.16 3.07 -1.26
C ILE A 115 1.87 2.88 -0.48
N ILE A 116 1.50 1.63 -0.21
CA ILE A 116 0.28 1.28 0.52
C ILE A 116 0.67 0.58 1.83
N GLY A 117 0.23 1.10 2.97
CA GLY A 117 0.54 0.55 4.29
C GLY A 117 -0.64 0.60 5.27
N PRO A 118 -0.49 0.02 6.48
CA PRO A 118 -1.48 0.16 7.54
C PRO A 118 -1.57 1.60 8.03
N ASN A 119 -2.77 2.00 8.44
CA ASN A 119 -3.00 3.17 9.28
C ASN A 119 -2.85 2.74 10.74
N HIS A 120 -1.67 2.94 11.34
CA HIS A 120 -1.40 2.50 12.71
C HIS A 120 -2.27 3.19 13.77
N ALA A 121 -2.69 4.43 13.51
CA ALA A 121 -3.66 5.12 14.37
C ALA A 121 -5.06 4.48 14.30
N ASN A 122 -5.35 3.76 13.24
CA ASN A 122 -6.64 3.13 12.93
C ASN A 122 -7.83 4.08 13.05
N GLN A 123 -7.66 5.35 12.62
CA GLN A 123 -8.64 6.41 12.69
C GLN A 123 -8.97 6.95 11.30
N GLY A 124 -10.10 7.66 11.19
CA GLY A 124 -10.54 8.26 9.94
C GLY A 124 -11.22 7.27 8.98
N ALA A 125 -11.14 7.53 7.68
CA ALA A 125 -11.69 6.67 6.65
C ALA A 125 -10.90 5.36 6.50
N ASN A 126 -11.50 4.34 5.89
CA ASN A 126 -10.84 3.06 5.64
C ASN A 126 -9.64 3.19 4.70
N ILE A 127 -9.67 4.19 3.80
CA ILE A 127 -8.58 4.54 2.90
C ILE A 127 -8.30 6.03 3.08
N ILE A 128 -7.04 6.38 3.33
CA ILE A 128 -6.61 7.77 3.42
C ILE A 128 -5.42 7.95 2.46
N VAL A 129 -5.44 9.06 1.71
CA VAL A 129 -4.36 9.47 0.81
C VAL A 129 -3.78 10.80 1.25
N SER A 130 -2.55 11.09 0.85
CA SER A 130 -1.91 12.38 1.05
C SER A 130 -1.47 12.96 -0.29
N ASN A 131 -1.53 14.27 -0.43
CA ASN A 131 -0.90 15.00 -1.53
C ASN A 131 0.42 15.69 -1.12
N GLN A 132 0.92 15.42 0.09
CA GLN A 132 2.19 15.91 0.59
C GLN A 132 3.34 14.98 0.14
N GLY A 133 4.43 15.56 -0.36
CA GLY A 133 5.63 14.82 -0.70
C GLY A 133 6.45 14.40 0.51
N TYR A 134 7.55 13.71 0.26
CA TYR A 134 8.52 13.29 1.28
C TYR A 134 9.92 13.75 0.90
N GLU A 135 10.80 13.93 1.89
CA GLU A 135 12.20 14.26 1.67
C GLU A 135 13.10 13.38 2.55
N GLY A 136 14.08 12.74 1.95
CA GLY A 136 15.06 11.91 2.67
C GLY A 136 16.49 12.15 2.18
N GLY A 137 17.37 12.58 3.10
CA GLY A 137 18.76 12.83 2.78
C GLY A 137 18.98 13.92 1.74
N GLY A 138 18.13 14.94 1.71
CA GLY A 138 18.19 16.04 0.74
C GLY A 138 17.59 15.71 -0.64
N HIS A 139 16.91 14.57 -0.77
CA HIS A 139 16.25 14.14 -2.01
C HIS A 139 14.72 14.20 -1.85
N PRO A 140 14.05 15.18 -2.47
CA PRO A 140 12.61 15.30 -2.41
C PRO A 140 11.93 14.30 -3.36
N LEU A 141 10.99 13.53 -2.82
CA LEU A 141 10.04 12.74 -3.59
C LEU A 141 8.75 13.56 -3.75
N LYS A 142 8.44 13.94 -4.98
CA LYS A 142 7.21 14.65 -5.28
C LYS A 142 6.01 13.73 -5.12
N ASN A 143 4.90 14.28 -4.65
CA ASN A 143 3.66 13.50 -4.59
C ASN A 143 2.88 13.66 -5.89
N ARG A 144 2.44 12.54 -6.46
CA ARG A 144 1.63 12.49 -7.68
C ARG A 144 0.34 13.30 -7.54
N LEU A 145 -0.33 13.21 -6.40
CA LEU A 145 -1.61 13.91 -6.15
C LEU A 145 -1.45 15.41 -5.93
N ALA A 146 -0.23 15.94 -5.83
CA ALA A 146 -0.01 17.38 -5.72
C ALA A 146 -0.26 18.13 -7.04
N TRP A 147 -0.24 17.42 -8.19
CA TRP A 147 -0.40 18.02 -9.52
C TRP A 147 -1.35 17.21 -10.46
N ASP A 148 -1.71 15.98 -10.10
CA ASP A 148 -2.64 15.14 -10.86
C ASP A 148 -4.06 15.24 -10.25
N ASP A 149 -4.75 16.34 -10.56
CA ASP A 149 -6.08 16.62 -10.05
C ASP A 149 -7.10 15.54 -10.46
N ALA A 150 -6.93 14.92 -11.63
CA ALA A 150 -7.84 13.88 -12.10
C ALA A 150 -7.75 12.62 -11.25
N THR A 151 -6.55 12.19 -10.90
CA THR A 151 -6.33 11.05 -9.98
C THR A 151 -6.81 11.39 -8.57
N LEU A 152 -6.53 12.60 -8.09
CA LEU A 152 -7.00 13.05 -6.78
C LEU A 152 -8.53 13.03 -6.71
N GLU A 153 -9.20 13.60 -7.70
CA GLU A 153 -10.65 13.61 -7.80
C GLU A 153 -11.22 12.18 -7.83
N ALA A 154 -10.67 11.29 -8.67
CA ALA A 154 -11.10 9.91 -8.77
C ALA A 154 -10.97 9.16 -7.43
N LEU A 155 -9.85 9.33 -6.71
CA LEU A 155 -9.64 8.70 -5.41
C LEU A 155 -10.59 9.23 -4.34
N THR A 156 -10.88 10.55 -4.34
CA THR A 156 -11.68 11.19 -3.28
C THR A 156 -13.19 11.17 -3.53
N GLN A 157 -13.65 10.72 -4.69
CA GLN A 157 -15.09 10.61 -5.01
C GLN A 157 -15.81 9.50 -4.22
N GLU A 158 -15.10 8.51 -3.69
CA GLU A 158 -15.70 7.35 -3.04
C GLU A 158 -15.49 7.40 -1.51
N SER A 159 -14.92 6.38 -0.90
CA SER A 159 -14.73 6.31 0.55
C SER A 159 -13.32 6.73 0.99
N THR A 160 -12.54 7.32 0.11
CA THR A 160 -11.16 7.75 0.39
C THR A 160 -11.12 9.18 0.91
N LEU A 161 -10.35 9.40 1.97
CA LEU A 161 -10.13 10.72 2.58
C LEU A 161 -8.76 11.28 2.20
N LEU A 162 -8.70 12.53 1.74
CA LEU A 162 -7.44 13.27 1.67
C LEU A 162 -7.14 13.88 3.04
N ASP A 163 -6.08 13.39 3.70
CA ASP A 163 -5.65 13.91 4.99
C ASP A 163 -4.14 13.80 5.19
N ASN A 164 -3.42 14.89 5.02
CA ASN A 164 -1.97 14.95 5.21
C ASN A 164 -1.55 14.77 6.67
N HIS A 165 -2.43 15.06 7.64
CA HIS A 165 -2.09 14.95 9.05
C HIS A 165 -1.86 13.49 9.48
N SER A 166 -2.63 12.56 8.95
CA SER A 166 -2.51 11.13 9.24
C SER A 166 -1.14 10.54 8.85
N PHE A 167 -0.41 11.19 7.94
CA PHE A 167 0.90 10.73 7.47
C PHE A 167 2.08 11.27 8.26
N GLN A 168 1.89 12.28 9.11
CA GLN A 168 3.00 12.96 9.80
C GLN A 168 3.87 12.03 10.65
N ASN A 169 3.30 10.97 11.21
CA ASN A 169 4.02 9.99 12.04
C ASN A 169 3.82 8.55 11.54
N GLU A 170 3.32 8.37 10.31
CA GLU A 170 3.03 7.06 9.76
C GLU A 170 4.28 6.41 9.17
N HIS A 171 4.88 5.51 9.95
CA HIS A 171 6.15 4.86 9.58
C HIS A 171 5.98 3.78 8.51
N SER A 172 4.76 3.25 8.32
CA SER A 172 4.49 2.32 7.22
C SER A 172 4.73 2.95 5.84
N ILE A 173 4.62 4.27 5.76
CA ILE A 173 4.94 5.03 4.53
C ILE A 173 6.33 5.66 4.61
N GLY A 174 6.64 6.29 5.74
CA GLY A 174 7.87 7.08 5.88
C GLY A 174 9.15 6.25 5.80
N MET A 175 9.15 5.00 6.29
CA MET A 175 10.34 4.16 6.25
C MET A 175 10.66 3.68 4.82
N PRO A 176 9.74 3.10 4.02
CA PRO A 176 10.00 2.83 2.62
C PRO A 176 10.37 4.08 1.81
N ALA A 177 9.68 5.22 2.05
CA ALA A 177 9.97 6.49 1.38
C ALA A 177 11.41 6.95 1.64
N SER A 178 11.94 6.74 2.86
CA SER A 178 13.34 7.07 3.19
C SER A 178 14.35 6.32 2.31
N LEU A 179 14.08 5.04 2.03
CA LEU A 179 14.91 4.21 1.17
C LEU A 179 14.75 4.61 -0.30
N ILE A 180 13.51 4.78 -0.77
CA ILE A 180 13.19 5.16 -2.15
C ILE A 180 13.86 6.50 -2.49
N ALA A 181 13.81 7.50 -1.61
CA ALA A 181 14.43 8.80 -1.84
C ALA A 181 15.94 8.71 -2.17
N GLN A 182 16.65 7.71 -1.65
CA GLN A 182 18.07 7.52 -1.94
C GLN A 182 18.34 6.49 -3.04
N ILE A 183 17.40 5.57 -3.31
CA ILE A 183 17.49 4.64 -4.45
C ILE A 183 17.17 5.38 -5.75
N ASN A 184 16.08 6.16 -5.75
CA ASN A 184 15.59 6.88 -6.91
C ASN A 184 15.14 8.31 -6.54
N PRO A 185 16.03 9.29 -6.52
CA PRO A 185 15.71 10.66 -6.12
C PRO A 185 14.85 11.43 -7.12
N HIS A 186 14.51 10.84 -8.26
CA HIS A 186 13.69 11.44 -9.31
C HIS A 186 12.27 10.86 -9.38
N GLY A 187 12.02 9.77 -8.65
CA GLY A 187 10.73 9.13 -8.61
C GLY A 187 9.65 9.97 -7.90
N GLU A 188 8.41 9.74 -8.24
CA GLU A 188 7.25 10.31 -7.56
C GLU A 188 6.62 9.29 -6.62
N ILE A 189 5.89 9.76 -5.62
CA ILE A 189 5.16 8.89 -4.70
C ILE A 189 3.66 9.18 -4.72
N LEU A 190 2.87 8.16 -4.41
CA LEU A 190 1.47 8.23 -4.05
C LEU A 190 1.27 7.43 -2.76
N PRO A 191 1.24 8.10 -1.58
CA PRO A 191 1.11 7.43 -0.30
C PRO A 191 -0.35 7.16 0.03
N ILE A 192 -0.65 5.92 0.45
CA ILE A 192 -1.98 5.44 0.82
C ILE A 192 -1.86 4.68 2.14
N ILE A 193 -2.72 4.98 3.10
CA ILE A 193 -2.84 4.16 4.31
C ILE A 193 -4.24 3.58 4.43
N CYS A 194 -4.30 2.34 4.89
CA CYS A 194 -5.53 1.59 5.01
C CYS A 194 -5.78 1.19 6.47
N ARG A 195 -7.01 1.36 6.94
CA ARG A 195 -7.42 0.83 8.24
C ARG A 195 -7.47 -0.68 8.22
N ARG A 196 -7.37 -1.28 9.40
CA ARG A 196 -7.47 -2.73 9.59
C ARG A 196 -8.78 -3.32 9.07
N GLU A 197 -9.85 -2.53 9.14
CA GLU A 197 -11.20 -2.91 8.73
C GLU A 197 -11.44 -2.83 7.21
N LEU A 198 -10.42 -2.47 6.40
CA LEU A 198 -10.55 -2.44 4.95
C LEU A 198 -11.13 -3.76 4.42
N THR A 199 -12.21 -3.67 3.67
CA THR A 199 -12.86 -4.81 3.04
C THR A 199 -12.23 -5.15 1.69
N LEU A 200 -12.44 -6.37 1.21
CA LEU A 200 -12.00 -6.76 -0.15
C LEU A 200 -12.66 -5.91 -1.24
N GLU A 201 -13.92 -5.51 -1.03
CA GLU A 201 -14.67 -4.67 -1.98
C GLU A 201 -14.06 -3.27 -2.08
N GLU A 202 -13.78 -2.62 -0.94
CA GLU A 202 -13.10 -1.32 -0.89
C GLU A 202 -11.71 -1.39 -1.51
N GLY A 203 -10.98 -2.47 -1.24
CA GLY A 203 -9.67 -2.71 -1.84
C GLY A 203 -9.73 -2.92 -3.35
N ALA A 204 -10.71 -3.67 -3.85
CA ALA A 204 -10.93 -3.85 -5.29
C ALA A 204 -11.26 -2.50 -5.97
N GLN A 205 -12.08 -1.67 -5.31
CA GLN A 205 -12.39 -0.34 -5.80
C GLN A 205 -11.14 0.55 -5.84
N LEU A 206 -10.31 0.54 -4.79
CA LEU A 206 -9.03 1.27 -4.77
C LEU A 206 -8.15 0.89 -5.96
N PHE A 207 -7.89 -0.41 -6.20
CA PHE A 207 -7.06 -0.85 -7.33
C PHE A 207 -7.70 -0.54 -8.69
N SER A 208 -9.03 -0.55 -8.79
CA SER A 208 -9.73 -0.11 -10.00
C SER A 208 -9.50 1.37 -10.29
N THR A 209 -9.52 2.21 -9.25
CA THR A 209 -9.25 3.65 -9.37
C THR A 209 -7.77 3.93 -9.71
N LEU A 210 -6.84 3.13 -9.18
CA LEU A 210 -5.42 3.25 -9.46
C LEU A 210 -5.02 2.69 -10.84
N ALA A 211 -5.86 1.86 -11.46
CA ALA A 211 -5.52 1.17 -12.71
C ALA A 211 -4.96 2.06 -13.84
N PRO A 212 -5.40 3.32 -14.04
CA PRO A 212 -4.81 4.20 -15.05
C PRO A 212 -3.35 4.60 -14.79
N LEU A 213 -2.86 4.46 -13.56
CA LEU A 213 -1.49 4.77 -13.14
C LEU A 213 -0.57 3.55 -13.18
N LEU A 214 -1.13 2.34 -13.35
CA LEU A 214 -0.39 1.09 -13.23
C LEU A 214 0.16 0.67 -14.61
N ASP A 215 1.41 1.00 -14.84
CA ASP A 215 2.17 0.66 -16.05
C ASP A 215 3.56 0.08 -15.70
N GLU A 216 4.41 -0.09 -16.71
CA GLU A 216 5.76 -0.66 -16.53
C GLU A 216 6.71 0.24 -15.71
N ASP A 217 6.41 1.53 -15.62
CA ASP A 217 7.21 2.53 -14.90
C ASP A 217 6.67 2.78 -13.47
N THR A 218 5.62 2.06 -13.07
CA THR A 218 5.02 2.13 -11.73
C THR A 218 5.40 0.91 -10.88
N LEU A 219 5.72 1.13 -9.60
CA LEU A 219 5.92 0.09 -8.60
C LEU A 219 4.93 0.25 -7.45
N ILE A 220 4.11 -0.77 -7.21
CA ILE A 220 3.31 -0.85 -5.99
C ILE A 220 4.20 -1.38 -4.87
N VAL A 221 4.33 -0.60 -3.79
CA VAL A 221 5.07 -0.96 -2.58
C VAL A 221 4.07 -1.20 -1.46
N ALA A 222 3.75 -2.46 -1.18
CA ALA A 222 2.92 -2.85 -0.05
C ALA A 222 3.79 -2.97 1.20
N SER A 223 3.58 -2.05 2.13
CA SER A 223 4.36 -1.93 3.36
C SER A 223 3.64 -2.67 4.48
N VAL A 224 4.14 -3.86 4.86
CA VAL A 224 3.46 -4.79 5.80
C VAL A 224 4.48 -5.44 6.71
N ASP A 225 4.33 -5.26 8.01
CA ASP A 225 4.95 -6.13 8.99
C ASP A 225 4.03 -7.34 9.27
N PHE A 226 4.66 -8.51 9.43
CA PHE A 226 3.90 -9.73 9.66
C PHE A 226 3.62 -9.95 11.15
N SER A 227 3.74 -11.14 11.68
CA SER A 227 3.29 -11.42 13.04
C SER A 227 3.93 -10.51 14.10
N HIS A 228 3.16 -10.16 15.13
CA HIS A 228 3.58 -9.31 16.25
C HIS A 228 3.39 -10.01 17.58
N HIS A 229 4.24 -9.65 18.57
CA HIS A 229 4.12 -10.09 19.97
C HIS A 229 4.13 -11.62 20.19
N LEU A 230 4.83 -12.35 19.32
CA LEU A 230 4.99 -13.80 19.45
C LEU A 230 6.38 -14.20 19.96
N SER A 231 6.55 -15.45 20.33
CA SER A 231 7.90 -16.03 20.51
C SER A 231 8.59 -16.15 19.15
N GLY A 232 9.93 -16.18 19.13
CA GLY A 232 10.69 -16.37 17.90
C GLY A 232 10.25 -17.60 17.08
N PRO A 233 10.15 -18.80 17.68
CA PRO A 233 9.65 -20.00 16.99
C PRO A 233 8.23 -19.86 16.45
N ASP A 234 7.30 -19.24 17.22
CA ASP A 234 5.93 -19.01 16.77
C ASP A 234 5.88 -18.01 15.60
N ALA A 235 6.67 -16.94 15.67
CA ALA A 235 6.78 -15.95 14.61
C ALA A 235 7.33 -16.58 13.31
N GLN A 236 8.32 -17.47 13.39
CA GLN A 236 8.81 -18.23 12.24
C GLN A 236 7.70 -19.13 11.67
N GLY A 237 6.96 -19.84 12.54
CA GLY A 237 5.83 -20.66 12.12
C GLY A 237 4.73 -19.85 11.41
N ARG A 238 4.48 -18.60 11.86
CA ARG A 238 3.55 -17.68 11.17
C ARG A 238 4.06 -17.26 9.81
N ASN A 239 5.36 -16.99 9.66
CA ASN A 239 5.96 -16.69 8.35
C ASN A 239 5.75 -17.82 7.35
N GLU A 240 5.94 -19.09 7.75
CA GLU A 240 5.68 -20.23 6.86
C GLU A 240 4.21 -20.32 6.46
N GLN A 241 3.29 -20.20 7.42
CA GLN A 241 1.86 -20.21 7.14
C GLN A 241 1.45 -19.07 6.20
N MET A 242 1.97 -17.87 6.41
CA MET A 242 1.68 -16.73 5.54
C MET A 242 2.24 -16.92 4.13
N ALA A 243 3.48 -17.42 4.01
CA ALA A 243 4.07 -17.73 2.72
C ALA A 243 3.23 -18.76 1.93
N GLU A 244 2.75 -19.82 2.59
CA GLU A 244 1.87 -20.81 1.99
C GLU A 244 0.54 -20.20 1.52
N LEU A 245 -0.12 -19.37 2.34
CA LEU A 245 -1.39 -18.72 2.00
C LEU A 245 -1.22 -17.77 0.80
N ILE A 246 -0.13 -17.01 0.77
CA ILE A 246 0.18 -16.07 -0.31
C ILE A 246 0.46 -16.81 -1.60
N GLN A 247 1.33 -17.82 -1.58
CA GLN A 247 1.66 -18.63 -2.75
C GLN A 247 0.46 -19.42 -3.29
N ALA A 248 -0.45 -19.84 -2.41
CA ALA A 248 -1.69 -20.51 -2.77
C ALA A 248 -2.82 -19.54 -3.19
N GLY A 249 -2.59 -18.22 -3.17
CA GLY A 249 -3.58 -17.21 -3.54
C GLY A 249 -4.82 -17.16 -2.65
N LYS A 250 -4.68 -17.41 -1.33
CA LYS A 250 -5.79 -17.51 -0.38
C LYS A 250 -6.21 -16.17 0.21
N SER A 251 -6.49 -15.17 -0.64
CA SER A 251 -6.87 -13.81 -0.25
C SER A 251 -8.02 -13.76 0.77
N ALA A 252 -9.10 -14.51 0.52
CA ALA A 252 -10.26 -14.59 1.44
C ALA A 252 -9.93 -15.22 2.81
N GLN A 253 -8.84 -15.98 2.94
CA GLN A 253 -8.34 -16.44 4.23
C GLN A 253 -7.50 -15.37 4.90
N VAL A 254 -6.62 -14.72 4.14
CA VAL A 254 -5.76 -13.63 4.63
C VAL A 254 -6.60 -12.48 5.17
N SER A 255 -7.69 -12.08 4.51
CA SER A 255 -8.57 -10.97 4.96
C SER A 255 -9.21 -11.20 6.34
N ARG A 256 -9.24 -12.43 6.84
CA ARG A 256 -9.84 -12.81 8.14
C ARG A 256 -8.82 -12.98 9.26
N LEU A 257 -7.54 -12.79 8.95
CA LEU A 257 -6.46 -12.90 9.93
C LEU A 257 -6.40 -11.64 10.81
N ASP A 258 -5.69 -11.75 11.90
CA ASP A 258 -5.46 -10.67 12.86
C ASP A 258 -3.97 -10.29 12.94
N SER A 259 -3.63 -9.36 13.83
CA SER A 259 -2.27 -8.86 14.02
C SER A 259 -1.27 -9.91 14.52
N THR A 260 -1.70 -11.11 14.92
CA THR A 260 -0.79 -12.23 15.20
C THR A 260 -0.24 -12.87 13.92
N TYR A 261 -0.75 -12.46 12.75
CA TYR A 261 -0.27 -12.86 11.42
C TYR A 261 0.33 -11.71 10.62
N LEU A 262 -0.35 -10.55 10.56
CA LEU A 262 0.10 -9.34 9.88
C LEU A 262 -0.73 -8.13 10.32
N ASP A 263 -0.17 -6.94 10.16
CA ASP A 263 -0.79 -5.69 10.61
C ASP A 263 -1.87 -5.14 9.67
N ALA A 264 -1.86 -5.53 8.39
CA ALA A 264 -2.79 -5.04 7.37
C ALA A 264 -3.47 -6.17 6.56
N PRO A 265 -4.27 -7.06 7.19
CA PRO A 265 -4.83 -8.24 6.51
C PRO A 265 -5.77 -7.89 5.35
N GLY A 266 -6.63 -6.88 5.51
CA GLY A 266 -7.56 -6.44 4.46
C GLY A 266 -6.83 -5.90 3.23
N MET A 267 -5.83 -5.03 3.46
CA MET A 267 -5.00 -4.46 2.40
C MET A 267 -4.19 -5.54 1.67
N MET A 268 -3.54 -6.44 2.40
CA MET A 268 -2.77 -7.53 1.81
C MET A 268 -3.66 -8.48 0.99
N ALA A 269 -4.86 -8.79 1.47
CA ALA A 269 -5.81 -9.62 0.75
C ALA A 269 -6.30 -8.96 -0.56
N ALA A 270 -6.60 -7.66 -0.53
CA ALA A 270 -6.98 -6.89 -1.71
C ALA A 270 -5.85 -6.84 -2.75
N LEU A 271 -4.60 -6.64 -2.29
CA LEU A 271 -3.41 -6.71 -3.14
C LEU A 271 -3.27 -8.09 -3.82
N MET A 272 -3.47 -9.17 -3.07
CA MET A 272 -3.42 -10.54 -3.60
C MET A 272 -4.50 -10.78 -4.68
N GLU A 273 -5.73 -10.28 -4.48
CA GLU A 273 -6.79 -10.37 -5.49
C GLU A 273 -6.45 -9.56 -6.74
N TYR A 274 -5.95 -8.33 -6.56
CA TYR A 274 -5.47 -7.53 -7.69
C TYR A 274 -4.37 -8.27 -8.45
N ALA A 275 -3.33 -8.77 -7.78
CA ALA A 275 -2.26 -9.52 -8.41
C ALA A 275 -2.76 -10.74 -9.19
N GLN A 276 -3.75 -11.48 -8.66
CA GLN A 276 -4.38 -12.60 -9.36
C GLN A 276 -5.11 -12.15 -10.62
N THR A 277 -5.85 -11.03 -10.59
CA THR A 277 -6.53 -10.49 -11.79
C THR A 277 -5.54 -10.08 -12.87
N GLN A 278 -4.35 -9.64 -12.48
CA GLN A 278 -3.24 -9.30 -13.39
C GLN A 278 -2.39 -10.52 -13.78
N GLN A 279 -2.71 -11.71 -13.26
CA GLN A 279 -1.97 -12.95 -13.49
C GLN A 279 -0.51 -12.91 -13.00
N LEU A 280 -0.24 -12.08 -11.99
CA LEU A 280 1.06 -11.98 -11.37
C LEU A 280 1.29 -13.13 -10.38
N THR A 281 2.51 -13.63 -10.35
CA THR A 281 2.91 -14.75 -9.48
C THR A 281 3.75 -14.26 -8.31
N PRO A 282 3.41 -14.62 -7.05
CA PRO A 282 4.21 -14.25 -5.89
C PRO A 282 5.48 -15.10 -5.77
N THR A 283 6.60 -14.44 -5.49
CA THR A 283 7.87 -15.06 -5.12
C THR A 283 8.29 -14.54 -3.76
N ILE A 284 8.45 -15.44 -2.78
CA ILE A 284 8.98 -15.07 -1.46
C ILE A 284 10.49 -14.89 -1.60
N LEU A 285 11.00 -13.69 -1.32
CA LEU A 285 12.42 -13.37 -1.42
C LEU A 285 13.17 -13.71 -0.13
N ARG A 286 12.68 -13.20 1.00
CA ARG A 286 13.28 -13.44 2.33
C ARG A 286 12.21 -13.61 3.40
N LYS A 287 12.57 -14.33 4.44
CA LYS A 287 11.82 -14.50 5.69
C LYS A 287 12.75 -14.24 6.85
N ALA A 288 12.35 -13.44 7.83
CA ALA A 288 13.10 -13.19 9.05
C ALA A 288 12.18 -12.83 10.22
N THR A 289 12.76 -12.76 11.40
CA THR A 289 12.12 -12.25 12.61
C THR A 289 13.03 -11.22 13.28
N ALA A 290 12.52 -10.43 14.21
CA ALA A 290 13.34 -9.50 14.99
C ALA A 290 14.45 -10.24 15.78
N ALA A 291 14.22 -11.51 16.15
CA ALA A 291 15.22 -12.32 16.83
C ALA A 291 16.47 -12.60 15.97
N ASP A 292 16.33 -12.68 14.65
CA ASP A 292 17.45 -12.90 13.73
C ASP A 292 18.41 -11.70 13.72
N TYR A 293 17.91 -10.51 13.99
CA TYR A 293 18.70 -9.27 14.06
C TYR A 293 19.24 -8.97 15.46
N LEU A 294 18.47 -9.27 16.50
CA LEU A 294 18.81 -8.92 17.89
C LEU A 294 19.60 -10.00 18.62
N GLY A 295 19.67 -11.19 18.03
CA GLY A 295 20.51 -12.30 18.53
C GLY A 295 19.85 -13.14 19.62
N THR A 296 20.61 -14.10 20.14
CA THR A 296 20.19 -15.08 21.12
C THR A 296 19.73 -14.44 22.43
N GLY A 297 18.54 -14.80 22.91
CA GLY A 297 17.91 -14.26 24.12
C GLY A 297 16.79 -13.25 23.85
N TYR A 298 16.63 -12.79 22.60
CA TYR A 298 15.50 -12.00 22.17
C TYR A 298 14.51 -12.91 21.45
N ASP A 299 13.71 -13.64 22.24
CA ASP A 299 12.78 -14.64 21.74
C ASP A 299 11.31 -14.38 22.11
N ARG A 300 11.03 -13.22 22.71
CA ARG A 300 9.69 -12.81 23.14
C ARG A 300 9.26 -11.52 22.47
N GLU A 301 7.99 -11.45 22.14
CA GLU A 301 7.38 -10.26 21.54
C GLU A 301 8.07 -9.81 20.24
N VAL A 302 8.52 -10.77 19.45
CA VAL A 302 9.15 -10.48 18.16
C VAL A 302 8.12 -10.17 17.08
N THR A 303 8.51 -9.27 16.18
CA THR A 303 7.86 -9.04 14.88
C THR A 303 8.49 -9.95 13.84
N SER A 304 7.73 -10.44 12.90
CA SER A 304 8.26 -11.19 11.76
C SER A 304 8.13 -10.42 10.44
N TYR A 305 8.96 -10.78 9.48
CA TYR A 305 9.12 -10.08 8.21
C TYR A 305 9.13 -11.04 7.04
N LEU A 306 8.42 -10.66 5.98
CA LEU A 306 8.52 -11.28 4.66
C LEU A 306 8.79 -10.21 3.62
N THR A 307 9.63 -10.50 2.63
CA THR A 307 9.69 -9.74 1.39
C THR A 307 9.20 -10.59 0.24
N ILE A 308 8.35 -10.03 -0.61
CA ILE A 308 7.64 -10.74 -1.67
C ILE A 308 7.63 -9.88 -2.93
N GLN A 309 7.84 -10.49 -4.06
CA GLN A 309 7.62 -9.85 -5.37
C GLN A 309 6.50 -10.53 -6.12
N TYR A 310 5.74 -9.74 -6.88
CA TYR A 310 4.76 -10.23 -7.84
C TYR A 310 5.18 -9.79 -9.25
N ARG A 311 5.24 -10.77 -10.17
CA ARG A 311 5.68 -10.64 -11.56
C ARG A 311 4.77 -11.35 -12.53
#